data_64055187a261af1d499bc79ff83b88be
#
_entry.id   64055187a261af1d499bc79ff83b88be
#
_cell.length_a   1.000
_cell.length_b   1.000
_cell.length_c   1.000
_cell.angle_alpha   90.00
_cell.angle_beta   90.00
_cell.angle_gamma   90.00
#
_symmetry.space_group_name_H-M   'P 1'
#
loop_
_entity.id
_entity.type
_entity.pdbx_description
1 polymer ?
#
loop_
_entity_poly.entity_id
_entity_poly.type
_entity_poly.pdbx_seq_one_letter_code
_entity_poly.pdbx_strand_id
1 'polypeptide(L)'
;RSRVLNTLIALLILIWFGDHVITEGVSKINLNTINFALFGLGLLFHDSPHSYIESVKEGATTVYGVIIQFPLYAGIFGLITFSGLADEITELFISIATPGTYPWIVFIYTGIMDFFVPSAGSKFVIEAPYLVPAAQHLGVPVSQVINAYGTGAQMANLIQPFWAIAYLAAFRLRFQEILPFTF
;
A
#
# COMPACT_ATOMS: atom_id res chain seq x y z
N ARG A 1 -3.87 6.95 -38.41
CA ARG A 1 -2.48 6.43 -38.25
C ARG A 1 -2.10 6.24 -36.76
N SER A 2 -2.43 7.20 -35.90
CA SER A 2 -2.06 7.11 -34.46
C SER A 2 -2.78 5.97 -33.73
N ARG A 3 -4.06 5.70 -34.02
CA ARG A 3 -4.82 4.61 -33.42
C ARG A 3 -4.23 3.23 -33.76
N VAL A 4 -3.87 3.02 -35.03
CA VAL A 4 -3.25 1.76 -35.47
C VAL A 4 -1.93 1.49 -34.73
N LEU A 5 -1.06 2.50 -34.63
CA LEU A 5 0.20 2.39 -33.89
C LEU A 5 -0.07 2.08 -32.41
N ASN A 6 -1.00 2.79 -31.79
CA ASN A 6 -1.39 2.59 -30.40
C ASN A 6 -1.87 1.16 -30.14
N THR A 7 -2.78 0.68 -31.01
CA THR A 7 -3.31 -0.69 -30.92
C THR A 7 -2.22 -1.74 -31.13
N LEU A 8 -1.31 -1.54 -32.08
CA LEU A 8 -0.20 -2.47 -32.33
C LEU A 8 0.73 -2.58 -31.12
N ILE A 9 1.11 -1.46 -30.50
CA ILE A 9 1.94 -1.46 -29.28
C ILE A 9 1.20 -2.14 -28.14
N ALA A 10 -0.06 -1.82 -27.95
CA ALA A 10 -0.91 -2.43 -26.92
C ALA A 10 -0.96 -3.95 -27.08
N LEU A 11 -1.21 -4.43 -28.29
CA LEU A 11 -1.30 -5.87 -28.57
C LEU A 11 0.05 -6.57 -28.33
N LEU A 12 1.17 -5.98 -28.73
CA LEU A 12 2.50 -6.54 -28.44
C LEU A 12 2.74 -6.71 -26.95
N ILE A 13 2.37 -5.71 -26.14
CA ILE A 13 2.50 -5.76 -24.69
C ILE A 13 1.60 -6.86 -24.10
N LEU A 14 0.35 -6.95 -24.54
CA LEU A 14 -0.60 -7.92 -24.01
C LEU A 14 -0.27 -9.36 -24.46
N ILE A 15 0.25 -9.54 -25.67
CA ILE A 15 0.76 -10.84 -26.15
C ILE A 15 1.95 -11.26 -25.30
N TRP A 16 2.91 -10.35 -25.07
CA TRP A 16 4.06 -10.63 -24.19
C TRP A 16 3.61 -10.99 -22.77
N PHE A 17 2.64 -10.26 -22.21
CA PHE A 17 2.10 -10.58 -20.89
C PHE A 17 1.43 -11.96 -20.85
N GLY A 18 0.64 -12.30 -21.85
CA GLY A 18 0.03 -13.61 -21.99
C GLY A 18 1.07 -14.73 -22.10
N ASP A 19 2.09 -14.55 -22.93
CA ASP A 19 3.20 -15.48 -23.07
C ASP A 19 3.96 -15.64 -21.74
N HIS A 20 4.28 -14.54 -21.06
CA HIS A 20 4.93 -14.57 -19.74
C HIS A 20 4.12 -15.38 -18.71
N VAL A 21 2.80 -15.21 -18.68
CA VAL A 21 1.93 -15.97 -17.75
C VAL A 21 1.88 -17.46 -18.12
N ILE A 22 1.88 -17.79 -19.40
CA ILE A 22 1.82 -19.19 -19.88
C ILE A 22 3.16 -19.90 -19.63
N THR A 23 4.29 -19.24 -19.91
CA THR A 23 5.62 -19.84 -19.84
C THR A 23 6.20 -19.86 -18.43
N GLU A 24 6.05 -18.77 -17.68
CA GLU A 24 6.65 -18.61 -16.35
C GLU A 24 5.67 -18.96 -15.20
N GLY A 25 4.38 -19.01 -15.51
CA GLY A 25 3.32 -19.29 -14.55
C GLY A 25 2.84 -18.06 -13.76
N VAL A 26 1.63 -18.16 -13.21
CA VAL A 26 0.95 -17.10 -12.43
C VAL A 26 1.77 -16.66 -11.22
N SER A 27 2.56 -17.56 -10.62
CA SER A 27 3.41 -17.27 -9.46
C SER A 27 4.54 -16.27 -9.74
N LYS A 28 4.87 -16.04 -10.99
CA LYS A 28 5.89 -15.06 -11.42
C LYS A 28 5.33 -13.67 -11.72
N ILE A 29 4.02 -13.51 -11.64
CA ILE A 29 3.38 -12.20 -11.77
C ILE A 29 3.82 -11.33 -10.59
N ASN A 30 4.34 -10.16 -10.90
CA ASN A 30 4.77 -9.15 -9.94
C ASN A 30 4.21 -7.78 -10.32
N LEU A 31 4.45 -6.76 -9.49
CA LEU A 31 3.95 -5.40 -9.74
C LEU A 31 4.39 -4.84 -11.10
N ASN A 32 5.60 -5.14 -11.56
CA ASN A 32 6.10 -4.62 -12.84
C ASN A 32 5.35 -5.27 -14.02
N THR A 33 5.12 -6.58 -13.96
CA THR A 33 4.36 -7.29 -15.01
C THR A 33 2.90 -6.83 -15.05
N ILE A 34 2.28 -6.59 -13.89
CA ILE A 34 0.92 -6.03 -13.81
C ILE A 34 0.89 -4.61 -14.36
N ASN A 35 1.81 -3.74 -13.94
CA ASN A 35 1.87 -2.35 -14.42
C ASN A 35 2.08 -2.29 -15.94
N PHE A 36 2.91 -3.18 -16.49
CA PHE A 36 3.14 -3.25 -17.93
C PHE A 36 1.89 -3.74 -18.69
N ALA A 37 1.17 -4.72 -18.13
CA ALA A 37 -0.11 -5.16 -18.70
C ALA A 37 -1.17 -4.05 -18.64
N LEU A 38 -1.29 -3.32 -17.51
CA LEU A 38 -2.19 -2.18 -17.38
C LEU A 38 -1.83 -1.03 -18.33
N PHE A 39 -0.55 -0.79 -18.58
CA PHE A 39 -0.09 0.15 -19.60
C PHE A 39 -0.57 -0.27 -21.00
N GLY A 40 -0.42 -1.56 -21.34
CA GLY A 40 -0.93 -2.11 -22.60
C GLY A 40 -2.43 -1.96 -22.73
N LEU A 41 -3.21 -2.27 -21.68
CA LEU A 41 -4.65 -2.06 -21.64
C LEU A 41 -5.02 -0.58 -21.78
N GLY A 42 -4.31 0.29 -21.08
CA GLY A 42 -4.51 1.74 -21.18
C GLY A 42 -4.34 2.23 -22.62
N LEU A 43 -3.28 1.80 -23.30
CA LEU A 43 -3.09 2.13 -24.72
C LEU A 43 -4.20 1.55 -25.59
N LEU A 44 -4.65 0.32 -25.34
CA LEU A 44 -5.68 -0.34 -26.13
C LEU A 44 -7.03 0.41 -26.09
N PHE A 45 -7.41 0.93 -24.92
CA PHE A 45 -8.67 1.62 -24.73
C PHE A 45 -8.67 3.10 -25.17
N HIS A 46 -7.53 3.61 -25.64
CA HIS A 46 -7.41 4.97 -26.13
C HIS A 46 -7.16 5.04 -27.63
N ASP A 47 -7.77 6.02 -28.29
CA ASP A 47 -7.68 6.18 -29.74
C ASP A 47 -6.29 6.68 -30.23
N SER A 48 -5.49 7.22 -29.32
CA SER A 48 -4.15 7.73 -29.64
C SER A 48 -3.26 7.82 -28.40
N PRO A 49 -1.92 7.85 -28.56
CA PRO A 49 -1.00 8.12 -27.44
C PRO A 49 -1.30 9.46 -26.75
N HIS A 50 -1.73 10.45 -27.51
CA HIS A 50 -2.10 11.77 -26.95
C HIS A 50 -3.32 11.64 -26.02
N SER A 51 -4.38 10.96 -26.45
CA SER A 51 -5.58 10.71 -25.62
C SER A 51 -5.21 9.94 -24.35
N TYR A 52 -4.32 8.95 -24.45
CA TYR A 52 -3.82 8.22 -23.28
C TYR A 52 -3.07 9.16 -22.31
N ILE A 53 -2.17 10.01 -22.81
CA ILE A 53 -1.42 10.97 -21.98
C ILE A 53 -2.35 11.95 -21.28
N GLU A 54 -3.38 12.45 -21.95
CA GLU A 54 -4.37 13.35 -21.32
C GLU A 54 -5.12 12.63 -20.18
N SER A 55 -5.54 11.39 -20.38
CA SER A 55 -6.16 10.58 -19.32
C SER A 55 -5.20 10.31 -18.16
N VAL A 56 -3.91 10.07 -18.44
CA VAL A 56 -2.89 9.92 -17.38
C VAL A 56 -2.71 11.22 -16.59
N LYS A 57 -2.72 12.38 -17.25
CA LYS A 57 -2.64 13.68 -16.57
C LYS A 57 -3.84 13.88 -15.64
N GLU A 58 -5.04 13.56 -16.10
CA GLU A 58 -6.24 13.63 -15.27
C GLU A 58 -6.13 12.66 -14.08
N GLY A 59 -5.74 11.40 -14.31
CA GLY A 59 -5.51 10.42 -13.27
C GLY A 59 -4.43 10.84 -12.26
N ALA A 60 -3.36 11.49 -12.70
CA ALA A 60 -2.29 11.98 -11.83
C ALA A 60 -2.80 12.99 -10.79
N THR A 61 -3.86 13.75 -11.11
CA THR A 61 -4.47 14.69 -10.16
C THR A 61 -5.13 13.98 -8.96
N THR A 62 -5.42 12.70 -9.06
CA THR A 62 -6.03 11.93 -7.97
C THR A 62 -4.99 11.26 -7.07
N VAL A 63 -3.75 11.07 -7.54
CA VAL A 63 -2.70 10.33 -6.81
C VAL A 63 -1.54 11.19 -6.33
N TYR A 64 -1.53 12.50 -6.63
CA TYR A 64 -0.42 13.39 -6.25
C TYR A 64 -0.14 13.39 -4.74
N GLY A 65 -1.19 13.25 -3.91
CA GLY A 65 -1.06 13.18 -2.46
C GLY A 65 -0.18 11.99 -2.03
N VAL A 66 -0.41 10.83 -2.63
CA VAL A 66 0.38 9.62 -2.37
C VAL A 66 1.85 9.84 -2.78
N ILE A 67 2.09 10.43 -3.95
CA ILE A 67 3.45 10.69 -4.45
C ILE A 67 4.24 11.60 -3.49
N ILE A 68 3.58 12.59 -2.87
CA ILE A 68 4.22 13.49 -1.90
C ILE A 68 4.43 12.79 -0.55
N GLN A 69 3.50 11.94 -0.11
CA GLN A 69 3.57 11.26 1.18
C GLN A 69 4.71 10.26 1.28
N PHE A 70 5.02 9.49 0.22
CA PHE A 70 6.03 8.43 0.29
C PHE A 70 7.43 8.93 0.64
N PRO A 71 7.97 10.04 0.06
CA PRO A 71 9.24 10.61 0.53
C PRO A 71 9.24 11.04 1.99
N LEU A 72 8.12 11.56 2.51
CA LEU A 72 7.99 11.91 3.93
C LEU A 72 8.04 10.65 4.81
N TYR A 73 7.37 9.58 4.41
CA TYR A 73 7.44 8.30 5.13
C TYR A 73 8.84 7.70 5.13
N ALA A 74 9.56 7.81 4.00
CA ALA A 74 10.97 7.39 3.93
C ALA A 74 11.85 8.21 4.89
N GLY A 75 11.58 9.51 5.04
CA GLY A 75 12.26 10.38 6.02
C GLY A 75 11.97 9.95 7.47
N ILE A 76 10.73 9.64 7.80
CA ILE A 76 10.33 9.14 9.13
C ILE A 76 11.01 7.78 9.40
N PHE A 77 11.00 6.87 8.44
CA PHE A 77 11.72 5.59 8.55
C PHE A 77 13.20 5.80 8.83
N GLY A 78 13.86 6.70 8.10
CA GLY A 78 15.27 7.04 8.32
C GLY A 78 15.53 7.58 9.73
N LEU A 79 14.68 8.47 10.22
CA LEU A 79 14.79 9.00 11.58
C LEU A 79 14.66 7.87 12.62
N ILE A 80 13.64 7.05 12.53
CA ILE A 80 13.40 5.94 13.47
C ILE A 80 14.59 4.97 13.46
N THR A 81 15.06 4.58 12.26
CA THR A 81 16.07 3.52 12.13
C THR A 81 17.48 3.99 12.50
N PHE A 82 17.85 5.24 12.19
CA PHE A 82 19.24 5.70 12.32
C PHE A 82 19.49 6.63 13.49
N SER A 83 18.47 7.04 14.25
CA SER A 83 18.63 7.92 15.43
C SER A 83 18.72 7.17 16.76
N GLY A 84 18.53 5.85 16.78
CA GLY A 84 18.35 5.07 18.00
C GLY A 84 16.92 5.04 18.55
N LEU A 85 16.00 5.79 17.93
CA LEU A 85 14.60 5.84 18.39
C LEU A 85 13.90 4.47 18.33
N ALA A 86 14.29 3.61 17.38
CA ALA A 86 13.73 2.25 17.29
C ALA A 86 14.02 1.44 18.54
N ASP A 87 15.23 1.57 19.11
CA ASP A 87 15.63 0.86 20.33
C ASP A 87 14.84 1.37 21.56
N GLU A 88 14.68 2.68 21.71
CA GLU A 88 13.88 3.27 22.78
C GLU A 88 12.40 2.84 22.72
N ILE A 89 11.81 2.83 21.52
CA ILE A 89 10.43 2.35 21.34
C ILE A 89 10.34 0.84 21.62
N THR A 90 11.34 0.05 21.22
CA THR A 90 11.42 -1.38 21.53
C THR A 90 11.42 -1.61 23.04
N GLU A 91 12.28 -0.92 23.78
CA GLU A 91 12.36 -1.02 25.24
C GLU A 91 11.03 -0.60 25.91
N LEU A 92 10.37 0.44 25.40
CA LEU A 92 9.07 0.84 25.88
C LEU A 92 8.05 -0.29 25.75
N PHE A 93 7.95 -0.92 24.59
CA PHE A 93 7.04 -2.06 24.38
C PHE A 93 7.36 -3.23 25.30
N ILE A 94 8.65 -3.56 25.49
CA ILE A 94 9.09 -4.61 26.40
C ILE A 94 8.69 -4.30 27.85
N SER A 95 8.78 -3.04 28.26
CA SER A 95 8.47 -2.61 29.64
C SER A 95 6.99 -2.69 30.01
N ILE A 96 6.09 -2.49 29.03
CA ILE A 96 4.64 -2.44 29.28
C ILE A 96 3.91 -3.72 28.86
N ALA A 97 4.56 -4.61 28.09
CA ALA A 97 3.92 -5.79 27.52
C ALA A 97 4.38 -7.08 28.19
N THR A 98 3.53 -8.07 28.11
CA THR A 98 3.83 -9.48 28.38
C THR A 98 3.66 -10.28 27.07
N PRO A 99 4.15 -11.52 27.00
CA PRO A 99 3.92 -12.37 25.80
C PRO A 99 2.46 -12.45 25.38
N GLY A 100 1.55 -12.51 26.35
CA GLY A 100 0.10 -12.61 26.09
C GLY A 100 -0.56 -11.30 25.70
N THR A 101 -0.05 -10.16 26.17
CA THR A 101 -0.66 -8.83 25.90
C THR A 101 -0.05 -8.13 24.69
N TYR A 102 1.17 -8.48 24.30
CA TYR A 102 1.88 -7.81 23.22
C TYR A 102 1.13 -7.79 21.87
N PRO A 103 0.54 -8.88 21.39
CA PRO A 103 -0.26 -8.84 20.15
C PRO A 103 -1.46 -7.88 20.24
N TRP A 104 -2.12 -7.77 21.40
CA TRP A 104 -3.21 -6.82 21.61
C TRP A 104 -2.75 -5.37 21.63
N ILE A 105 -1.59 -5.12 22.24
CA ILE A 105 -0.96 -3.79 22.21
C ILE A 105 -0.62 -3.40 20.79
N VAL A 106 -0.02 -4.29 20.00
CA VAL A 106 0.29 -4.07 18.59
C VAL A 106 -0.97 -3.81 17.76
N PHE A 107 -2.03 -4.58 17.98
CA PHE A 107 -3.33 -4.39 17.33
C PHE A 107 -3.89 -2.97 17.55
N ILE A 108 -3.95 -2.54 18.81
CA ILE A 108 -4.49 -1.21 19.17
C ILE A 108 -3.56 -0.10 18.65
N TYR A 109 -2.27 -0.27 18.89
CA TYR A 109 -1.23 0.67 18.45
C TYR A 109 -1.29 0.91 16.94
N THR A 110 -1.33 -0.16 16.16
CA THR A 110 -1.34 -0.04 14.70
C THR A 110 -2.64 0.56 14.18
N GLY A 111 -3.78 0.27 14.85
CA GLY A 111 -5.05 0.92 14.55
C GLY A 111 -5.00 2.44 14.73
N ILE A 112 -4.40 2.90 15.82
CA ILE A 112 -4.20 4.34 16.09
C ILE A 112 -3.23 4.95 15.07
N MET A 113 -2.09 4.30 14.83
CA MET A 113 -1.07 4.79 13.91
C MET A 113 -1.55 4.85 12.45
N ASP A 114 -2.55 4.07 12.09
CA ASP A 114 -3.11 4.07 10.73
C ASP A 114 -3.82 5.39 10.37
N PHE A 115 -4.24 6.17 11.36
CA PHE A 115 -4.77 7.51 11.14
C PHE A 115 -3.67 8.53 10.77
N PHE A 116 -2.43 8.29 11.16
CA PHE A 116 -1.28 9.16 10.85
C PHE A 116 -0.55 8.70 9.59
N VAL A 117 -0.41 7.40 9.41
CA VAL A 117 0.24 6.77 8.26
C VAL A 117 -0.72 5.72 7.67
N PRO A 118 -1.66 6.13 6.81
CA PRO A 118 -2.73 5.27 6.30
C PRO A 118 -2.24 4.31 5.21
N SER A 119 -1.27 3.48 5.52
CA SER A 119 -0.67 2.50 4.60
C SER A 119 -0.08 1.35 5.40
N ALA A 120 -0.79 0.23 5.48
CA ALA A 120 -0.35 -0.94 6.24
C ALA A 120 1.06 -1.43 5.84
N GLY A 121 1.36 -1.51 4.55
CA GLY A 121 2.66 -1.98 4.07
C GLY A 121 3.80 -1.00 4.33
N SER A 122 3.65 0.26 3.90
CA SER A 122 4.68 1.30 4.11
C SER A 122 4.88 1.59 5.58
N LYS A 123 3.81 1.64 6.36
CA LYS A 123 3.84 1.81 7.80
C LYS A 123 4.58 0.65 8.48
N PHE A 124 4.31 -0.60 8.07
CA PHE A 124 5.02 -1.76 8.62
C PHE A 124 6.53 -1.69 8.38
N VAL A 125 6.98 -1.23 7.21
CA VAL A 125 8.41 -1.02 6.95
C VAL A 125 9.02 -0.03 7.96
N ILE A 126 8.30 1.03 8.31
CA ILE A 126 8.73 2.04 9.30
C ILE A 126 8.77 1.44 10.71
N GLU A 127 7.81 0.59 11.06
CA GLU A 127 7.54 0.12 12.40
C GLU A 127 8.19 -1.23 12.74
N ALA A 128 8.51 -2.04 11.73
CA ALA A 128 9.17 -3.33 11.92
C ALA A 128 10.49 -3.25 12.73
N PRO A 129 11.35 -2.22 12.58
CA PRO A 129 12.59 -2.07 13.35
C PRO A 129 12.44 -2.09 14.87
N TYR A 130 11.26 -1.79 15.41
CA TYR A 130 10.99 -1.85 16.85
C TYR A 130 9.94 -2.90 17.23
N LEU A 131 8.95 -3.17 16.37
CA LEU A 131 7.94 -4.17 16.67
C LEU A 131 8.48 -5.61 16.65
N VAL A 132 9.38 -5.91 15.70
CA VAL A 132 9.93 -7.26 15.55
C VAL A 132 10.92 -7.58 16.66
N PRO A 133 11.90 -6.73 17.01
CA PRO A 133 12.78 -6.97 18.17
C PRO A 133 12.04 -7.11 19.50
N ALA A 134 11.01 -6.29 19.74
CA ALA A 134 10.18 -6.41 20.94
C ALA A 134 9.45 -7.78 21.00
N ALA A 135 8.92 -8.24 19.88
CA ALA A 135 8.32 -9.57 19.78
C ALA A 135 9.31 -10.69 20.11
N GLN A 136 10.51 -10.61 19.53
CA GLN A 136 11.57 -11.59 19.75
C GLN A 136 12.03 -11.63 21.22
N HIS A 137 12.20 -10.45 21.82
CA HIS A 137 12.56 -10.35 23.23
C HIS A 137 11.49 -10.94 24.16
N LEU A 138 10.22 -10.69 23.87
CA LEU A 138 9.07 -11.22 24.63
C LEU A 138 8.76 -12.69 24.32
N GLY A 139 9.47 -13.33 23.38
CA GLY A 139 9.20 -14.72 22.96
C GLY A 139 7.88 -14.89 22.21
N VAL A 140 7.35 -13.82 21.59
CA VAL A 140 6.12 -13.87 20.80
C VAL A 140 6.46 -14.19 19.35
N PRO A 141 5.78 -15.16 18.71
CA PRO A 141 5.98 -15.44 17.29
C PRO A 141 5.74 -14.20 16.42
N VAL A 142 6.70 -13.86 15.55
CA VAL A 142 6.61 -12.70 14.67
C VAL A 142 5.36 -12.78 13.78
N SER A 143 4.97 -13.99 13.35
CA SER A 143 3.75 -14.20 12.57
C SER A 143 2.47 -13.76 13.32
N GLN A 144 2.42 -13.96 14.64
CA GLN A 144 1.31 -13.50 15.47
C GLN A 144 1.26 -11.97 15.55
N VAL A 145 2.43 -11.34 15.66
CA VAL A 145 2.54 -9.86 15.66
C VAL A 145 2.13 -9.29 14.30
N ILE A 146 2.57 -9.88 13.20
CA ILE A 146 2.17 -9.46 11.85
C ILE A 146 0.66 -9.58 11.65
N ASN A 147 0.04 -10.68 12.15
CA ASN A 147 -1.41 -10.85 12.06
C ASN A 147 -2.16 -9.80 12.90
N ALA A 148 -1.71 -9.55 14.13
CA ALA A 148 -2.30 -8.52 14.99
C ALA A 148 -2.17 -7.12 14.36
N TYR A 149 -1.00 -6.83 13.82
CA TYR A 149 -0.70 -5.61 13.07
C TYR A 149 -1.63 -5.42 11.88
N GLY A 150 -1.72 -6.44 11.01
CA GLY A 150 -2.56 -6.40 9.82
C GLY A 150 -4.04 -6.23 10.16
N THR A 151 -4.52 -6.92 11.20
CA THR A 151 -5.92 -6.82 11.66
C THR A 151 -6.22 -5.43 12.23
N GLY A 152 -5.30 -4.84 13.01
CA GLY A 152 -5.45 -3.49 13.55
C GLY A 152 -5.49 -2.42 12.44
N ALA A 153 -4.63 -2.53 11.45
CA ALA A 153 -4.64 -1.65 10.28
C ALA A 153 -5.94 -1.80 9.46
N GLN A 154 -6.41 -3.03 9.25
CA GLN A 154 -7.67 -3.29 8.56
C GLN A 154 -8.87 -2.68 9.29
N MET A 155 -8.91 -2.80 10.62
CA MET A 155 -9.99 -2.23 11.43
C MET A 155 -9.99 -0.69 11.33
N ALA A 156 -8.84 -0.04 11.37
CA ALA A 156 -8.73 1.40 11.17
C ALA A 156 -9.20 1.84 9.78
N ASN A 157 -8.92 1.04 8.74
CA ASN A 157 -9.37 1.32 7.38
C ASN A 157 -10.90 1.32 7.21
N LEU A 158 -11.65 0.73 8.12
CA LEU A 158 -13.12 0.84 8.10
C LEU A 158 -13.61 2.24 8.45
N ILE A 159 -12.80 2.99 9.22
CA ILE A 159 -13.19 4.28 9.79
C ILE A 159 -12.49 5.46 9.08
N GLN A 160 -11.22 5.28 8.70
CA GLN A 160 -10.42 6.36 8.10
C GLN A 160 -10.60 6.41 6.57
N PRO A 161 -10.76 7.61 5.97
CA PRO A 161 -11.11 7.75 4.55
C PRO A 161 -9.92 7.73 3.57
N PHE A 162 -8.68 7.72 4.06
CA PHE A 162 -7.50 7.99 3.22
C PHE A 162 -7.32 7.03 2.06
N TRP A 163 -7.55 5.74 2.29
CA TRP A 163 -7.47 4.71 1.25
C TRP A 163 -8.54 4.91 0.16
N ALA A 164 -9.68 5.50 0.53
CA ALA A 164 -10.83 5.68 -0.35
C ALA A 164 -10.74 6.95 -1.21
N ILE A 165 -9.84 7.90 -0.91
CA ILE A 165 -9.80 9.23 -1.57
C ILE A 165 -9.76 9.11 -3.09
N ALA A 166 -8.90 8.24 -3.64
CA ALA A 166 -8.78 8.06 -5.09
C ALA A 166 -10.07 7.48 -5.71
N TYR A 167 -10.69 6.52 -5.03
CA TYR A 167 -11.95 5.90 -5.47
C TYR A 167 -13.13 6.88 -5.35
N LEU A 168 -13.20 7.62 -4.24
CA LEU A 168 -14.25 8.62 -4.03
C LEU A 168 -14.20 9.70 -5.10
N ALA A 169 -13.00 10.17 -5.45
CA ALA A 169 -12.80 11.12 -6.52
C ALA A 169 -13.25 10.55 -7.88
N ALA A 170 -12.84 9.32 -8.21
CA ALA A 170 -13.18 8.65 -9.46
C ALA A 170 -14.69 8.42 -9.62
N PHE A 171 -15.36 8.02 -8.54
CA PHE A 171 -16.81 7.75 -8.54
C PHE A 171 -17.66 8.96 -8.14
N ARG A 172 -17.04 10.11 -7.85
CA ARG A 172 -17.71 11.34 -7.41
C ARG A 172 -18.59 11.14 -6.16
N LEU A 173 -18.14 10.25 -5.26
CA LEU A 173 -18.80 9.95 -4.00
C LEU A 173 -18.15 10.72 -2.84
N ARG A 174 -18.96 11.01 -1.80
CA ARG A 174 -18.45 11.54 -0.54
C ARG A 174 -18.24 10.38 0.45
N PHE A 175 -17.24 10.51 1.31
CA PHE A 175 -16.96 9.48 2.33
C PHE A 175 -18.17 9.14 3.21
N GLN A 176 -18.96 10.15 3.55
CA GLN A 176 -20.19 9.98 4.35
C GLN A 176 -21.21 9.05 3.68
N GLU A 177 -21.17 8.89 2.37
CA GLU A 177 -22.10 8.03 1.61
C GLU A 177 -21.68 6.56 1.67
N ILE A 178 -20.40 6.26 1.86
CA ILE A 178 -19.88 4.89 1.97
C ILE A 178 -19.74 4.44 3.44
N LEU A 179 -19.54 5.37 4.37
CA LEU A 179 -19.30 5.07 5.79
C LEU A 179 -20.33 4.10 6.43
N PRO A 180 -21.66 4.19 6.16
CA PRO A 180 -22.63 3.24 6.69
C PRO A 180 -22.47 1.80 6.21
N PHE A 181 -21.68 1.57 5.16
CA PHE A 181 -21.41 0.25 4.59
C PHE A 181 -20.09 -0.36 5.06
N THR A 182 -19.28 0.42 5.79
CA THR A 182 -17.99 -0.03 6.35
C THR A 182 -18.08 -0.47 7.80
N PHE A 183 -19.23 -0.26 8.45
CA PHE A 183 -19.55 -0.70 9.81
C PHE A 183 -20.58 -1.82 9.83
#